data_8ff050860be8905241547e7f9d941408
#
_entry.id   8ff050860be8905241547e7f9d941408
#
_cell.length_a   1.000
_cell.length_b   1.000
_cell.length_c   1.000
_cell.angle_alpha   90.00
_cell.angle_beta   90.00
_cell.angle_gamma   90.00
#
_symmetry.space_group_name_H-M   'P 1'
#
loop_
_entity.id
_entity.type
_entity.pdbx_description
1 polymer ?
#
loop_
_entity_poly.entity_id
_entity_poly.type
_entity_poly.pdbx_seq_one_letter_code
_entity_poly.pdbx_strand_id
1 'polypeptide(L)'
;MNIISIVKIAVLCISIILIVASCIGLYRWRKSAFDSATACLRNVRYFPPGKKVCIQVPDEPNMQYTRGAKYPYTVVYYEYCYTVEGIPYCKSYFHEDNEAKLPTKTRIYYNRKNPKMMYREGKARDGAVVSVVLLLLGAFFLLAVVSSYIW
;
A
#
# COMPACT_ATOMS: atom_id res chain seq x y z
N MET A 1 28.58 -26.55 -24.31
CA MET A 1 28.40 -25.70 -23.15
C MET A 1 27.83 -26.57 -22.03
N ASN A 2 28.51 -26.67 -20.88
CA ASN A 2 28.08 -27.58 -19.82
C ASN A 2 26.80 -27.04 -19.14
N ILE A 3 25.88 -27.93 -18.75
CA ILE A 3 24.62 -27.62 -18.08
C ILE A 3 24.87 -26.69 -16.87
N ILE A 4 25.97 -26.94 -16.13
CA ILE A 4 26.39 -26.11 -14.98
C ILE A 4 26.66 -24.67 -15.39
N SER A 5 27.27 -24.41 -16.55
CA SER A 5 27.54 -23.06 -17.02
C SER A 5 26.25 -22.33 -17.42
N ILE A 6 25.28 -23.05 -17.99
CA ILE A 6 23.96 -22.48 -18.32
C ILE A 6 23.22 -22.04 -17.05
N VAL A 7 23.21 -22.92 -16.04
CA VAL A 7 22.56 -22.62 -14.76
C VAL A 7 23.19 -21.39 -14.06
N LYS A 8 24.53 -21.30 -14.04
CA LYS A 8 25.27 -20.16 -13.47
C LYS A 8 24.90 -18.85 -14.18
N ILE A 9 24.83 -18.86 -15.51
CA ILE A 9 24.44 -17.67 -16.30
C ILE A 9 22.98 -17.30 -16.01
N ALA A 10 22.07 -18.25 -15.93
CA ALA A 10 20.67 -17.98 -15.62
C ALA A 10 20.50 -17.35 -14.25
N VAL A 11 21.17 -17.88 -13.23
CA VAL A 11 21.12 -17.32 -11.86
C VAL A 11 21.72 -15.92 -11.82
N LEU A 12 22.81 -15.66 -12.54
CA LEU A 12 23.39 -14.31 -12.66
C LEU A 12 22.40 -13.32 -13.28
N CYS A 13 21.74 -13.68 -14.38
CA CYS A 13 20.75 -12.84 -15.02
C CYS A 13 19.56 -12.53 -14.09
N ILE A 14 19.06 -13.53 -13.37
CA ILE A 14 17.97 -13.34 -12.40
C ILE A 14 18.41 -12.39 -11.27
N SER A 15 19.63 -12.54 -10.75
CA SER A 15 20.18 -11.68 -9.70
C SER A 15 20.23 -10.22 -10.15
N ILE A 16 20.71 -9.96 -11.35
CA ILE A 16 20.79 -8.60 -11.92
C ILE A 16 19.39 -8.01 -12.08
N ILE A 17 18.43 -8.80 -12.60
CA ILE A 17 17.04 -8.35 -12.77
C ILE A 17 16.42 -7.96 -11.43
N LEU A 18 16.62 -8.77 -10.37
CA LEU A 18 16.12 -8.51 -9.02
C LEU A 18 16.72 -7.21 -8.44
N ILE A 19 18.02 -7.00 -8.61
CA ILE A 19 18.71 -5.79 -8.13
C ILE A 19 18.18 -4.55 -8.86
N VAL A 20 18.08 -4.60 -10.19
CA VAL A 20 17.58 -3.48 -10.99
C VAL A 20 16.13 -3.15 -10.66
N ALA A 21 15.25 -4.17 -10.56
CA ALA A 21 13.86 -3.97 -10.17
C ALA A 21 13.74 -3.35 -8.78
N SER A 22 14.58 -3.77 -7.83
CA SER A 22 14.63 -3.22 -6.47
C SER A 22 15.08 -1.77 -6.45
N CYS A 23 16.11 -1.43 -7.20
CA CYS A 23 16.60 -0.05 -7.33
C CYS A 23 15.54 0.88 -7.93
N ILE A 24 14.82 0.42 -8.96
CA ILE A 24 13.70 1.14 -9.56
C ILE A 24 12.57 1.32 -8.54
N GLY A 25 12.24 0.28 -7.79
CA GLY A 25 11.23 0.33 -6.73
C GLY A 25 11.56 1.35 -5.64
N LEU A 26 12.79 1.33 -5.12
CA LEU A 26 13.29 2.29 -4.12
C LEU A 26 13.35 3.72 -4.67
N TYR A 27 13.79 3.90 -5.91
CA TYR A 27 13.80 5.20 -6.56
C TYR A 27 12.38 5.77 -6.70
N ARG A 28 11.43 4.96 -7.18
CA ARG A 28 10.01 5.35 -7.27
C ARG A 28 9.42 5.67 -5.91
N TRP A 29 9.72 4.87 -4.90
CA TRP A 29 9.29 5.11 -3.52
C TRP A 29 9.86 6.43 -2.98
N ARG A 30 11.15 6.70 -3.16
CA ARG A 30 11.79 7.95 -2.75
C ARG A 30 11.25 9.16 -3.52
N LYS A 31 10.94 9.00 -4.81
CA LYS A 31 10.40 10.08 -5.67
C LYS A 31 8.92 10.37 -5.39
N SER A 32 8.15 9.39 -4.94
CA SER A 32 6.80 9.58 -4.41
C SER A 32 6.88 10.17 -3.00
N ALA A 33 7.52 11.34 -2.85
CA ALA A 33 7.74 12.00 -1.57
C ALA A 33 6.42 12.06 -0.78
N PHE A 34 6.25 11.09 0.13
CA PHE A 34 5.12 11.06 1.04
C PHE A 34 5.39 12.07 2.14
N ASP A 35 4.44 12.93 2.36
CA ASP A 35 4.38 13.75 3.55
C ASP A 35 3.38 13.15 4.54
N SER A 36 3.42 13.56 5.77
CA SER A 36 2.52 13.03 6.80
C SER A 36 1.63 14.14 7.35
N ALA A 37 0.37 13.80 7.58
CA ALA A 37 -0.59 14.66 8.25
C ALA A 37 -1.36 13.88 9.32
N THR A 38 -1.93 14.62 10.28
CA THR A 38 -2.88 14.05 11.23
C THR A 38 -4.27 14.14 10.64
N ALA A 39 -4.90 13.00 10.40
CA ALA A 39 -6.29 12.94 9.97
C ALA A 39 -7.21 12.75 11.16
N CYS A 40 -8.32 13.47 11.16
CA CYS A 40 -9.36 13.39 12.17
C CYS A 40 -10.54 12.56 11.65
N LEU A 41 -11.08 11.72 12.52
CA LEU A 41 -12.26 10.91 12.23
C LEU A 41 -13.50 11.80 12.10
N ARG A 42 -14.23 11.64 11.00
CA ARG A 42 -15.52 12.32 10.75
C ARG A 42 -16.56 11.30 10.29
N ASN A 43 -17.83 11.62 10.50
CA ASN A 43 -18.98 10.94 9.89
C ASN A 43 -18.96 9.41 10.05
N VAL A 44 -18.94 8.92 11.30
CA VAL A 44 -19.09 7.47 11.54
C VAL A 44 -20.57 7.10 11.45
N ARG A 45 -20.90 6.10 10.60
CA ARG A 45 -22.25 5.55 10.44
C ARG A 45 -22.20 4.04 10.51
N TYR A 46 -23.10 3.44 11.29
CA TYR A 46 -23.26 2.01 11.44
C TYR A 46 -24.48 1.54 10.66
N PHE A 47 -24.29 0.53 9.82
CA PHE A 47 -25.35 -0.13 9.07
C PHE A 47 -25.52 -1.54 9.63
N PRO A 48 -26.60 -1.81 10.38
CA PRO A 48 -26.82 -3.13 10.95
C PRO A 48 -27.07 -4.19 9.87
N PRO A 49 -26.90 -5.48 10.20
CA PRO A 49 -27.12 -6.59 9.27
C PRO A 49 -28.48 -6.52 8.58
N GLY A 50 -28.50 -6.82 7.29
CA GLY A 50 -29.72 -6.83 6.48
C GLY A 50 -30.26 -5.47 6.04
N LYS A 51 -29.72 -4.35 6.53
CA LYS A 51 -30.09 -3.02 6.03
C LYS A 51 -29.33 -2.65 4.76
N LYS A 52 -29.99 -1.90 3.88
CA LYS A 52 -29.34 -1.37 2.67
C LYS A 52 -28.34 -0.30 3.05
N VAL A 53 -27.13 -0.39 2.53
CA VAL A 53 -26.11 0.65 2.66
C VAL A 53 -26.45 1.76 1.66
N CYS A 54 -27.02 2.87 2.14
CA CYS A 54 -27.36 4.03 1.33
C CYS A 54 -26.39 5.15 1.66
N ILE A 55 -25.26 5.22 0.96
CA ILE A 55 -24.31 6.34 1.06
C ILE A 55 -24.08 6.91 -0.30
N GLN A 56 -24.24 8.22 -0.42
CA GLN A 56 -23.71 8.96 -1.55
C GLN A 56 -22.25 9.24 -1.24
N VAL A 57 -21.34 8.51 -1.88
CA VAL A 57 -19.92 8.83 -1.84
C VAL A 57 -19.67 9.84 -2.95
N PRO A 58 -19.24 11.06 -2.62
CA PRO A 58 -18.81 12.00 -3.65
C PRO A 58 -17.52 11.48 -4.28
N ASP A 59 -17.53 11.30 -5.59
CA ASP A 59 -16.33 11.25 -6.47
C ASP A 59 -15.28 10.15 -6.32
N GLU A 60 -15.60 8.94 -5.81
CA GLU A 60 -14.68 7.80 -5.96
C GLU A 60 -15.26 6.73 -6.92
N PRO A 61 -14.76 6.62 -8.18
CA PRO A 61 -15.29 5.67 -9.17
C PRO A 61 -14.99 4.20 -8.89
N ASN A 62 -14.19 3.89 -7.86
CA ASN A 62 -13.69 2.54 -7.58
C ASN A 62 -14.20 1.90 -6.27
N MET A 63 -15.16 2.48 -5.58
CA MET A 63 -15.76 1.81 -4.44
C MET A 63 -16.86 0.84 -4.88
N GLN A 64 -16.53 -0.44 -4.92
CA GLN A 64 -17.45 -1.56 -5.21
C GLN A 64 -18.49 -1.81 -4.10
N TYR A 65 -18.80 -0.84 -3.26
CA TYR A 65 -19.95 -0.96 -2.39
C TYR A 65 -21.18 -0.55 -3.16
N THR A 66 -21.86 -1.56 -3.69
CA THR A 66 -23.04 -1.41 -4.51
C THR A 66 -24.10 -0.68 -3.70
N ARG A 67 -24.47 0.51 -4.16
CA ARG A 67 -25.59 1.29 -3.62
C ARG A 67 -26.80 0.37 -3.48
N GLY A 68 -27.23 0.14 -2.25
CA GLY A 68 -28.37 -0.74 -1.95
C GLY A 68 -28.06 -2.20 -1.64
N ALA A 69 -26.79 -2.62 -1.58
CA ALA A 69 -26.43 -3.96 -1.14
C ALA A 69 -26.78 -4.17 0.35
N LYS A 70 -27.24 -5.38 0.67
CA LYS A 70 -27.48 -5.83 2.04
C LYS A 70 -26.35 -6.78 2.43
N TYR A 71 -25.76 -6.56 3.59
CA TYR A 71 -24.71 -7.41 4.13
C TYR A 71 -25.22 -8.20 5.32
N PRO A 72 -24.75 -9.46 5.52
CA PRO A 72 -25.16 -10.30 6.66
C PRO A 72 -24.51 -9.86 7.99
N TYR A 73 -23.61 -8.87 7.94
CA TYR A 73 -22.85 -8.32 9.08
C TYR A 73 -23.04 -6.81 9.17
N THR A 74 -22.65 -6.22 10.30
CA THR A 74 -22.62 -4.77 10.45
C THR A 74 -21.53 -4.16 9.59
N VAL A 75 -21.87 -3.14 8.82
CA VAL A 75 -20.92 -2.36 8.02
C VAL A 75 -20.76 -1.00 8.66
N VAL A 76 -19.52 -0.60 8.90
CA VAL A 76 -19.18 0.73 9.40
C VAL A 76 -18.63 1.58 8.28
N TYR A 77 -19.29 2.70 8.05
CA TYR A 77 -18.78 3.77 7.19
C TYR A 77 -18.13 4.82 8.06
N TYR A 78 -16.95 5.28 7.68
CA TYR A 78 -16.27 6.38 8.36
C TYR A 78 -15.38 7.17 7.41
N GLU A 79 -15.15 8.44 7.75
CA GLU A 79 -14.31 9.35 7.00
C GLU A 79 -13.15 9.85 7.86
N TYR A 80 -11.96 9.85 7.28
CA TYR A 80 -10.82 10.59 7.82
C TYR A 80 -10.56 11.83 6.98
N CYS A 81 -10.53 13.00 7.63
CA CYS A 81 -10.25 14.28 6.99
C CYS A 81 -8.93 14.86 7.51
N TYR A 82 -8.15 15.44 6.63
CA TYR A 82 -6.88 16.12 6.92
C TYR A 82 -6.73 17.35 6.05
N THR A 83 -5.82 18.24 6.42
CA THR A 83 -5.60 19.51 5.71
C THR A 83 -4.17 19.56 5.21
N VAL A 84 -4.00 19.94 3.95
CA VAL A 84 -2.71 20.19 3.31
C VAL A 84 -2.73 21.58 2.74
N GLU A 85 -1.82 22.44 3.18
CA GLU A 85 -1.72 23.85 2.74
C GLU A 85 -3.04 24.61 2.82
N GLY A 86 -3.83 24.36 3.87
CA GLY A 86 -5.14 24.99 4.07
C GLY A 86 -6.31 24.35 3.32
N ILE A 87 -6.05 23.40 2.44
CA ILE A 87 -7.09 22.71 1.65
C ILE A 87 -7.49 21.42 2.38
N PRO A 88 -8.79 21.22 2.68
CA PRO A 88 -9.27 20.01 3.33
C PRO A 88 -9.42 18.85 2.33
N TYR A 89 -8.96 17.68 2.73
CA TYR A 89 -9.10 16.41 2.01
C TYR A 89 -9.76 15.40 2.93
N CYS A 90 -10.76 14.67 2.42
CA CYS A 90 -11.43 13.61 3.16
C CYS A 90 -11.39 12.32 2.35
N LYS A 91 -11.24 11.20 3.04
CA LYS A 91 -11.32 9.87 2.45
C LYS A 91 -12.25 8.99 3.26
N SER A 92 -13.15 8.33 2.52
CA SER A 92 -14.16 7.44 3.08
C SER A 92 -13.67 6.01 3.09
N TYR A 93 -14.06 5.28 4.11
CA TYR A 93 -13.75 3.86 4.28
C TYR A 93 -14.99 3.10 4.69
N PHE A 94 -15.03 1.84 4.24
CA PHE A 94 -15.99 0.86 4.73
C PHE A 94 -15.23 -0.28 5.39
N HIS A 95 -15.75 -0.78 6.47
CA HIS A 95 -15.18 -1.89 7.18
C HIS A 95 -16.28 -2.77 7.77
N GLU A 96 -16.03 -4.07 7.84
CA GLU A 96 -16.84 -4.95 8.67
C GLU A 96 -16.58 -4.59 10.14
N ASP A 97 -17.65 -4.46 10.92
CA ASP A 97 -17.53 -4.18 12.34
C ASP A 97 -17.01 -5.41 13.07
N ASN A 98 -15.72 -5.46 13.26
CA ASN A 98 -15.04 -6.45 14.09
C ASN A 98 -14.63 -5.84 15.45
N GLU A 99 -15.46 -4.94 16.01
CA GLU A 99 -15.21 -4.26 17.30
C GLU A 99 -13.93 -3.40 17.34
N ALA A 100 -13.30 -3.15 16.21
CA ALA A 100 -12.11 -2.34 16.16
C ALA A 100 -12.46 -0.87 16.48
N LYS A 101 -12.01 -0.38 17.63
CA LYS A 101 -12.13 1.05 18.00
C LYS A 101 -11.43 1.88 16.94
N LEU A 102 -12.22 2.68 16.21
CA LEU A 102 -11.70 3.63 15.24
C LEU A 102 -11.00 4.78 16.01
N PRO A 103 -9.70 5.01 15.81
CA PRO A 103 -9.01 6.09 16.50
C PRO A 103 -9.57 7.45 16.02
N THR A 104 -9.84 8.36 16.95
CA THR A 104 -10.32 9.71 16.63
C THR A 104 -9.31 10.52 15.81
N LYS A 105 -8.03 10.23 15.98
CA LYS A 105 -6.92 10.80 15.21
C LYS A 105 -5.99 9.68 14.74
N THR A 106 -5.56 9.74 13.50
CA THR A 106 -4.60 8.80 12.94
C THR A 106 -3.57 9.54 12.10
N ARG A 107 -2.34 9.03 12.10
CA ARG A 107 -1.33 9.54 11.19
C ARG A 107 -1.53 8.91 9.83
N ILE A 108 -1.54 9.74 8.81
CA ILE A 108 -1.65 9.33 7.41
C ILE A 108 -0.46 9.85 6.62
N TYR A 109 -0.18 9.19 5.52
CA TYR A 109 0.82 9.62 4.55
C TYR A 109 0.11 9.96 3.24
N TYR A 110 0.46 11.06 2.62
CA TYR A 110 -0.12 11.49 1.36
C TYR A 110 0.96 11.83 0.35
N ASN A 111 0.63 11.73 -0.93
CA ASN A 111 1.55 12.11 -1.99
C ASN A 111 1.54 13.64 -2.15
N ARG A 112 2.71 14.30 -2.04
CA ARG A 112 2.82 15.77 -2.21
C ARG A 112 2.27 16.29 -3.54
N LYS A 113 2.43 15.51 -4.62
CA LYS A 113 1.95 15.90 -5.95
C LYS A 113 0.44 15.67 -6.13
N ASN A 114 -0.14 14.77 -5.36
CA ASN A 114 -1.57 14.48 -5.38
C ASN A 114 -2.04 14.16 -3.97
N PRO A 115 -2.39 15.19 -3.17
CA PRO A 115 -2.82 15.00 -1.79
C PRO A 115 -4.07 14.12 -1.61
N LYS A 116 -4.89 13.94 -2.65
CA LYS A 116 -6.02 12.99 -2.64
C LYS A 116 -5.57 11.54 -2.45
N MET A 117 -4.33 11.20 -2.85
CA MET A 117 -3.76 9.87 -2.66
C MET A 117 -3.19 9.74 -1.24
N MET A 118 -3.99 9.16 -0.37
CA MET A 118 -3.70 8.95 1.03
C MET A 118 -3.45 7.46 1.31
N TYR A 119 -2.46 7.20 2.17
CA TYR A 119 -2.08 5.87 2.62
C TYR A 119 -2.08 5.82 4.14
N ARG A 120 -2.61 4.75 4.73
CA ARG A 120 -2.45 4.49 6.17
C ARG A 120 -1.00 4.11 6.49
N GLU A 121 -0.61 4.37 7.73
CA GLU A 121 0.66 3.86 8.28
C GLU A 121 0.71 2.33 8.10
N GLY A 122 1.75 1.80 7.49
CA GLY A 122 1.85 0.40 7.07
C GLY A 122 1.90 0.26 5.57
N LYS A 123 0.85 0.63 4.83
CA LYS A 123 0.85 0.51 3.36
C LYS A 123 1.88 1.40 2.64
N ALA A 124 2.24 2.54 3.22
CA ALA A 124 3.31 3.38 2.66
C ALA A 124 4.70 2.73 2.80
N ARG A 125 4.90 1.85 3.80
CA ARG A 125 6.15 1.12 4.05
C ARG A 125 6.27 -0.16 3.21
N ASP A 126 5.16 -0.81 2.86
CA ASP A 126 5.17 -2.12 2.23
C ASP A 126 5.97 -2.14 0.92
N GLY A 127 5.83 -1.11 0.10
CA GLY A 127 6.58 -1.00 -1.15
C GLY A 127 8.11 -0.88 -0.95
N ALA A 128 8.55 -0.17 0.09
CA ALA A 128 9.97 -0.06 0.42
C ALA A 128 10.51 -1.37 0.99
N VAL A 129 9.76 -2.01 1.89
CA VAL A 129 10.16 -3.29 2.50
C VAL A 129 10.31 -4.37 1.42
N VAL A 130 9.34 -4.51 0.51
CA VAL A 130 9.44 -5.46 -0.61
C VAL A 130 10.68 -5.18 -1.47
N SER A 131 10.96 -3.91 -1.78
CA SER A 131 12.14 -3.56 -2.58
C SER A 131 13.45 -3.89 -1.86
N VAL A 132 13.53 -3.67 -0.55
CA VAL A 132 14.72 -4.04 0.25
C VAL A 132 14.91 -5.55 0.29
N VAL A 133 13.84 -6.32 0.51
CA VAL A 133 13.90 -7.80 0.51
C VAL A 133 14.39 -8.34 -0.82
N LEU A 134 13.85 -7.84 -1.94
CA LEU A 134 14.29 -8.24 -3.28
C LEU A 134 15.76 -7.88 -3.55
N LEU A 135 16.23 -6.75 -3.04
CA LEU A 135 17.62 -6.33 -3.15
C LEU A 135 18.55 -7.27 -2.40
N LEU A 136 18.20 -7.66 -1.18
CA LEU A 136 18.97 -8.61 -0.37
C LEU A 136 19.01 -9.99 -1.03
N LEU A 137 17.89 -10.47 -1.56
CA LEU A 137 17.83 -11.74 -2.30
C LEU A 137 18.71 -11.70 -3.56
N GLY A 138 18.62 -10.63 -4.34
CA GLY A 138 19.45 -10.47 -5.53
C GLY A 138 20.95 -10.43 -5.19
N ALA A 139 21.35 -9.74 -4.14
CA ALA A 139 22.73 -9.69 -3.65
C ALA A 139 23.20 -11.07 -3.17
N PHE A 140 22.36 -11.82 -2.45
CA PHE A 140 22.68 -13.16 -1.99
C PHE A 140 22.94 -14.14 -3.15
N PHE A 141 22.08 -14.15 -4.16
CA PHE A 141 22.27 -14.98 -5.35
C PHE A 141 23.52 -14.58 -6.13
N LEU A 142 23.81 -13.29 -6.23
CA LEU A 142 25.03 -12.80 -6.88
C LEU A 142 26.29 -13.32 -6.16
N LEU A 143 26.33 -13.21 -4.85
CA LEU A 143 27.44 -13.70 -4.04
C LEU A 143 27.62 -15.22 -4.16
N ALA A 144 26.51 -15.98 -4.17
CA ALA A 144 26.55 -17.43 -4.36
C ALA A 144 27.15 -17.83 -5.72
N VAL A 145 26.81 -17.10 -6.77
CA VAL A 145 27.39 -17.34 -8.11
C VAL A 145 28.86 -16.97 -8.12
N VAL A 146 29.24 -15.80 -7.60
CA VAL A 146 30.66 -15.36 -7.57
C VAL A 146 31.52 -16.33 -6.77
N SER A 147 31.05 -16.76 -5.60
CA SER A 147 31.80 -17.76 -4.80
C SER A 147 32.00 -19.08 -5.53
N SER A 148 31.04 -19.50 -6.37
CA SER A 148 31.17 -20.73 -7.18
C SER A 148 32.16 -20.65 -8.34
N TYR A 149 32.73 -19.48 -8.62
CA TYR A 149 33.81 -19.28 -9.58
C TYR A 149 35.19 -19.21 -8.93
N ILE A 150 35.25 -18.99 -7.62
CA ILE A 150 36.51 -18.85 -6.86
C ILE A 150 36.98 -20.23 -6.33
N TRP A 151 36.05 -21.15 -6.15
CA TRP A 151 36.31 -22.55 -5.76
C TRP A 151 36.08 -23.51 -6.94
#